data_fe77321102f9ae64871488a86d6d08a9
#
_entry.id   fe77321102f9ae64871488a86d6d08a9
#
_cell.length_a   1.000
_cell.length_b   1.000
_cell.length_c   1.000
_cell.angle_alpha   90.00
_cell.angle_beta   90.00
_cell.angle_gamma   90.00
#
_symmetry.space_group_name_H-M   'P 1'
#
loop_
_entity.id
_entity.type
_entity.pdbx_description
1 polymer ?
#
loop_
_entity_poly.entity_id
_entity_poly.type
_entity_poly.pdbx_seq_one_letter_code
_entity_poly.pdbx_strand_id
1 'polypeptide(L)'
;MSDSTADFLRTTRTSYDTIAEDYGACFPPGDLHPLDRTLIRTFAELVTANGSAPVADLGSGPGHVTALLHEQGVPVFGVDLSPVMVTLARAAYPALRFHVGSMTALDLPDATLGGVLALYSTIHLPDEELPTACAEFRRTLTPGGHALLGFQSGPEPGRLHLTERFGHDIDLDYYWRTPEQVAEALTGAGLDLVATVLREPAAQETRPRGFVLARRG
;
A
#
# COMPACT_ATOMS: atom_id res chain seq x y z
N MET A 1 -7.31 17.25 12.15
CA MET A 1 -6.01 16.92 11.52
C MET A 1 -5.01 17.94 12.05
N SER A 2 -3.84 17.49 12.54
CA SER A 2 -2.76 18.40 12.92
C SER A 2 -2.15 19.06 11.68
N ASP A 3 -1.52 20.25 11.82
CA ASP A 3 -0.81 20.92 10.70
C ASP A 3 0.23 19.97 10.05
N SER A 4 0.90 19.15 10.85
CA SER A 4 1.88 18.15 10.38
C SER A 4 1.28 17.07 9.49
N THR A 5 0.09 16.54 9.85
CA THR A 5 -0.61 15.53 9.04
C THR A 5 -1.04 16.08 7.68
N ALA A 6 -1.52 17.31 7.62
CA ALA A 6 -1.89 17.95 6.36
C ALA A 6 -0.67 18.21 5.47
N ASP A 7 0.49 18.45 6.06
CA ASP A 7 1.72 18.79 5.34
C ASP A 7 2.33 17.57 4.63
N PHE A 8 2.50 16.41 5.31
CA PHE A 8 3.06 15.24 4.65
C PHE A 8 2.16 14.69 3.52
N LEU A 9 0.84 14.74 3.69
CA LEU A 9 -0.10 14.35 2.62
C LEU A 9 0.05 15.25 1.39
N ARG A 10 0.21 16.55 1.61
CA ARG A 10 0.39 17.52 0.53
C ARG A 10 1.72 17.30 -0.21
N THR A 11 2.82 17.16 0.51
CA THR A 11 4.15 16.98 -0.08
C THR A 11 4.26 15.64 -0.82
N THR A 12 3.78 14.55 -0.22
CA THR A 12 3.71 13.23 -0.88
C THR A 12 2.89 13.29 -2.15
N ARG A 13 1.68 13.87 -2.10
CA ARG A 13 0.82 14.02 -3.27
C ARG A 13 1.50 14.81 -4.38
N THR A 14 2.03 16.00 -4.06
CA THR A 14 2.69 16.86 -5.05
C THR A 14 3.89 16.17 -5.69
N SER A 15 4.69 15.47 -4.90
CA SER A 15 5.84 14.71 -5.40
C SER A 15 5.42 13.62 -6.39
N TYR A 16 4.40 12.83 -6.05
CA TYR A 16 3.90 11.79 -6.94
C TYR A 16 3.16 12.34 -8.16
N ASP A 17 2.45 13.46 -8.04
CA ASP A 17 1.86 14.16 -9.19
C ASP A 17 2.95 14.59 -10.19
N THR A 18 4.11 15.01 -9.68
CA THR A 18 5.25 15.46 -10.50
C THR A 18 5.93 14.32 -11.25
N ILE A 19 6.11 13.16 -10.62
CA ILE A 19 6.89 12.05 -11.17
C ILE A 19 6.05 10.91 -11.75
N ALA A 20 4.73 11.06 -11.83
CA ALA A 20 3.81 9.95 -12.11
C ALA A 20 4.10 9.21 -13.42
N GLU A 21 4.38 9.92 -14.50
CA GLU A 21 4.64 9.33 -15.82
C GLU A 21 5.96 8.54 -15.82
N ASP A 22 7.04 9.12 -15.30
CA ASP A 22 8.35 8.47 -15.20
C ASP A 22 8.31 7.28 -14.24
N TYR A 23 7.57 7.42 -13.14
CA TYR A 23 7.35 6.32 -12.20
C TYR A 23 6.66 5.13 -12.89
N GLY A 24 5.58 5.39 -13.63
CA GLY A 24 4.86 4.36 -14.38
C GLY A 24 5.74 3.67 -15.44
N ALA A 25 6.61 4.41 -16.09
CA ALA A 25 7.56 3.87 -17.07
C ALA A 25 8.67 3.02 -16.41
N CYS A 26 9.14 3.42 -15.22
CA CYS A 26 10.20 2.70 -14.49
C CYS A 26 9.73 1.41 -13.81
N PHE A 27 8.44 1.27 -13.52
CA PHE A 27 7.85 0.10 -12.86
C PHE A 27 6.75 -0.50 -13.74
N PRO A 28 7.12 -1.18 -14.85
CA PRO A 28 6.13 -1.74 -15.78
C PRO A 28 5.34 -2.91 -15.15
N PRO A 29 4.16 -3.22 -15.70
CA PRO A 29 3.39 -4.39 -15.28
C PRO A 29 4.24 -5.66 -15.33
N GLY A 30 4.19 -6.44 -14.26
CA GLY A 30 4.91 -7.73 -14.16
C GLY A 30 6.31 -7.66 -13.55
N ASP A 31 6.84 -6.48 -13.25
CA ASP A 31 8.15 -6.30 -12.60
C ASP A 31 8.13 -6.56 -11.08
N LEU A 32 7.22 -7.40 -10.62
CA LEU A 32 7.18 -7.86 -9.24
C LEU A 32 8.08 -9.08 -9.03
N HIS A 33 8.84 -9.04 -7.95
CA HIS A 33 9.62 -10.20 -7.53
C HIS A 33 8.70 -11.45 -7.36
N PRO A 34 9.14 -12.67 -7.74
CA PRO A 34 8.30 -13.86 -7.67
C PRO A 34 7.70 -14.14 -6.29
N LEU A 35 8.43 -13.88 -5.21
CA LEU A 35 7.92 -14.04 -3.85
C LEU A 35 6.82 -13.02 -3.53
N ASP A 36 7.00 -11.75 -3.93
CA ASP A 36 6.00 -10.69 -3.72
C ASP A 36 4.69 -11.05 -4.44
N ARG A 37 4.79 -11.54 -5.68
CA ARG A 37 3.66 -12.04 -6.46
C ARG A 37 2.96 -13.23 -5.79
N THR A 38 3.74 -14.14 -5.18
CA THR A 38 3.20 -15.29 -4.44
C THR A 38 2.42 -14.83 -3.20
N LEU A 39 2.93 -13.86 -2.46
CA LEU A 39 2.25 -13.29 -1.30
C LEU A 39 0.94 -12.60 -1.67
N ILE A 40 0.93 -11.84 -2.77
CA ILE A 40 -0.30 -11.23 -3.31
C ILE A 40 -1.32 -12.31 -3.70
N ARG A 41 -0.88 -13.40 -4.33
CA ARG A 41 -1.76 -14.53 -4.68
C ARG A 41 -2.34 -15.20 -3.44
N THR A 42 -1.51 -15.49 -2.44
CA THR A 42 -1.96 -16.07 -1.16
C THR A 42 -2.97 -15.15 -0.47
N PHE A 43 -2.72 -13.86 -0.47
CA PHE A 43 -3.68 -12.87 0.04
C PHE A 43 -5.01 -12.91 -0.72
N ALA A 44 -4.99 -12.97 -2.05
CA ALA A 44 -6.19 -13.09 -2.88
C ALA A 44 -7.00 -14.36 -2.57
N GLU A 45 -6.33 -15.49 -2.38
CA GLU A 45 -6.96 -16.77 -1.99
C GLU A 45 -7.63 -16.67 -0.62
N LEU A 46 -6.96 -16.06 0.37
CA LEU A 46 -7.50 -15.87 1.72
C LEU A 46 -8.73 -14.94 1.73
N VAL A 47 -8.66 -13.84 0.99
CA VAL A 47 -9.81 -12.92 0.85
C VAL A 47 -10.99 -13.63 0.18
N THR A 48 -10.75 -14.35 -0.91
CA THR A 48 -11.80 -15.09 -1.63
C THR A 48 -12.44 -16.16 -0.77
N ALA A 49 -11.65 -16.86 0.04
CA ALA A 49 -12.15 -17.88 0.97
C ALA A 49 -13.05 -17.28 2.08
N ASN A 50 -12.88 -16.00 2.40
CA ASN A 50 -13.69 -15.29 3.41
C ASN A 50 -14.97 -14.66 2.82
N GLY A 51 -15.17 -14.71 1.50
CA GLY A 51 -16.37 -14.19 0.83
C GLY A 51 -16.08 -13.34 -0.39
N SER A 52 -17.06 -12.54 -0.83
CA SER A 52 -16.99 -11.72 -2.04
C SER A 52 -16.87 -10.22 -1.80
N ALA A 53 -16.60 -9.80 -0.57
CA ALA A 53 -16.39 -8.39 -0.26
C ALA A 53 -15.12 -7.87 -0.97
N PRO A 54 -15.13 -6.63 -1.50
CA PRO A 54 -14.04 -6.14 -2.34
C PRO A 54 -12.75 -5.89 -1.57
N VAL A 55 -11.65 -5.85 -2.31
CA VAL A 55 -10.33 -5.42 -1.84
C VAL A 55 -10.10 -3.97 -2.21
N ALA A 56 -9.55 -3.18 -1.30
CA ALA A 56 -8.94 -1.90 -1.60
C ALA A 56 -7.42 -2.04 -1.72
N ASP A 57 -6.88 -1.67 -2.89
CA ASP A 57 -5.44 -1.52 -3.13
C ASP A 57 -5.06 -0.07 -2.81
N LEU A 58 -4.39 0.16 -1.68
CA LEU A 58 -4.11 1.48 -1.11
C LEU A 58 -2.70 1.96 -1.48
N GLY A 59 -2.63 3.11 -2.14
CA GLY A 59 -1.44 3.58 -2.83
C GLY A 59 -1.25 2.77 -4.12
N SER A 60 -2.33 2.62 -4.89
CA SER A 60 -2.38 1.77 -6.09
C SER A 60 -1.47 2.25 -7.23
N GLY A 61 -0.98 3.50 -7.16
CA GLY A 61 -0.17 4.10 -8.21
C GLY A 61 -0.81 3.97 -9.60
N PRO A 62 -0.06 3.53 -10.63
CA PRO A 62 -0.59 3.34 -11.98
C PRO A 62 -1.47 2.09 -12.16
N GLY A 63 -1.82 1.37 -11.07
CA GLY A 63 -2.86 0.33 -11.06
C GLY A 63 -2.40 -1.10 -11.37
N HIS A 64 -1.10 -1.36 -11.47
CA HIS A 64 -0.58 -2.68 -11.87
C HIS A 64 -0.96 -3.80 -10.90
N VAL A 65 -0.90 -3.53 -9.60
CA VAL A 65 -1.23 -4.51 -8.56
C VAL A 65 -2.74 -4.69 -8.46
N THR A 66 -3.51 -3.63 -8.61
CA THR A 66 -4.98 -3.70 -8.72
C THR A 66 -5.40 -4.61 -9.88
N ALA A 67 -4.76 -4.46 -11.06
CA ALA A 67 -5.01 -5.31 -12.21
C ALA A 67 -4.63 -6.78 -11.95
N LEU A 68 -3.50 -7.02 -11.31
CA LEU A 68 -3.06 -8.36 -10.92
C LEU A 68 -4.07 -9.07 -10.01
N LEU A 69 -4.65 -8.39 -9.02
CA LEU A 69 -5.70 -8.93 -8.16
C LEU A 69 -6.99 -9.21 -8.95
N HIS A 70 -7.36 -8.31 -9.86
CA HIS A 70 -8.52 -8.49 -10.72
C HIS A 70 -8.39 -9.74 -11.61
N GLU A 71 -7.23 -9.96 -12.21
CA GLU A 71 -6.92 -11.15 -13.02
C GLU A 71 -7.04 -12.46 -12.23
N GLN A 72 -6.89 -12.40 -10.91
CA GLN A 72 -7.10 -13.53 -9.99
C GLN A 72 -8.58 -13.69 -9.57
N GLY A 73 -9.50 -12.92 -10.14
CA GLY A 73 -10.93 -12.98 -9.86
C GLY A 73 -11.37 -12.27 -8.57
N VAL A 74 -10.51 -11.47 -7.98
CA VAL A 74 -10.84 -10.70 -6.77
C VAL A 74 -11.59 -9.43 -7.16
N PRO A 75 -12.76 -9.12 -6.58
CA PRO A 75 -13.37 -7.80 -6.68
C PRO A 75 -12.44 -6.77 -6.04
N VAL A 76 -11.92 -5.81 -6.82
CA VAL A 76 -10.88 -4.88 -6.35
C VAL A 76 -11.07 -3.48 -6.94
N PHE A 77 -10.65 -2.48 -6.19
CA PHE A 77 -10.48 -1.12 -6.67
C PHE A 77 -9.20 -0.50 -6.09
N GLY A 78 -8.64 0.47 -6.80
CA GLY A 78 -7.46 1.20 -6.33
C GLY A 78 -7.84 2.52 -5.64
N VAL A 79 -7.05 2.89 -4.65
CA VAL A 79 -7.07 4.22 -4.01
C VAL A 79 -5.65 4.76 -4.00
N ASP A 80 -5.46 5.98 -4.49
CA ASP A 80 -4.16 6.65 -4.47
C ASP A 80 -4.31 8.11 -4.05
N LEU A 81 -3.28 8.65 -3.39
CA LEU A 81 -3.26 10.03 -2.95
C LEU A 81 -3.11 11.00 -4.13
N SER A 82 -2.39 10.57 -5.19
CA SER A 82 -2.10 11.36 -6.40
C SER A 82 -3.24 11.25 -7.43
N PRO A 83 -3.93 12.35 -7.78
CA PRO A 83 -4.89 12.35 -8.87
C PRO A 83 -4.26 12.06 -10.24
N VAL A 84 -2.97 12.34 -10.42
CA VAL A 84 -2.25 12.02 -11.67
C VAL A 84 -2.05 10.51 -11.77
N MET A 85 -1.64 9.82 -10.70
CA MET A 85 -1.57 8.36 -10.66
C MET A 85 -2.93 7.71 -10.95
N VAL A 86 -4.00 8.21 -10.33
CA VAL A 86 -5.37 7.73 -10.58
C VAL A 86 -5.77 7.92 -12.05
N THR A 87 -5.36 9.02 -12.68
CA THR A 87 -5.64 9.26 -14.10
C THR A 87 -4.90 8.26 -14.99
N LEU A 88 -3.62 8.00 -14.72
CA LEU A 88 -2.83 6.99 -15.42
C LEU A 88 -3.43 5.58 -15.24
N ALA A 89 -3.81 5.22 -14.02
CA ALA A 89 -4.42 3.93 -13.72
C ALA A 89 -5.74 3.72 -14.47
N ARG A 90 -6.61 4.73 -14.51
CA ARG A 90 -7.87 4.69 -15.28
C ARG A 90 -7.64 4.58 -16.78
N ALA A 91 -6.61 5.22 -17.32
CA ALA A 91 -6.24 5.12 -18.72
C ALA A 91 -5.70 3.72 -19.07
N ALA A 92 -4.85 3.15 -18.21
CA ALA A 92 -4.26 1.83 -18.39
C ALA A 92 -5.28 0.68 -18.18
N TYR A 93 -6.20 0.84 -17.23
CA TYR A 93 -7.16 -0.21 -16.83
C TYR A 93 -8.60 0.32 -16.79
N PRO A 94 -9.22 0.65 -17.92
CA PRO A 94 -10.54 1.30 -17.99
C PRO A 94 -11.69 0.46 -17.42
N ALA A 95 -11.51 -0.85 -17.26
CA ALA A 95 -12.50 -1.75 -16.65
C ALA A 95 -12.45 -1.72 -15.11
N LEU A 96 -11.40 -1.15 -14.51
CA LEU A 96 -11.20 -1.09 -13.07
C LEU A 96 -11.59 0.30 -12.52
N ARG A 97 -11.86 0.33 -11.23
CA ARG A 97 -12.19 1.58 -10.52
C ARG A 97 -10.99 2.07 -9.73
N PHE A 98 -10.70 3.36 -9.83
CA PHE A 98 -9.65 4.03 -9.07
C PHE A 98 -10.19 5.33 -8.50
N HIS A 99 -9.84 5.63 -7.24
CA HIS A 99 -10.31 6.79 -6.50
C HIS A 99 -9.13 7.56 -5.92
N VAL A 100 -9.27 8.89 -5.87
CA VAL A 100 -8.32 9.72 -5.12
C VAL A 100 -8.69 9.66 -3.65
N GLY A 101 -7.73 9.34 -2.78
CA GLY A 101 -7.99 9.24 -1.34
C GLY A 101 -6.72 8.97 -0.53
N SER A 102 -6.84 9.13 0.79
CA SER A 102 -5.78 8.83 1.75
C SER A 102 -6.09 7.55 2.52
N MET A 103 -5.08 6.72 2.74
CA MET A 103 -5.21 5.53 3.58
C MET A 103 -5.34 5.85 5.07
N THR A 104 -5.08 7.10 5.48
CA THR A 104 -5.28 7.57 6.86
C THR A 104 -6.69 8.12 7.12
N ALA A 105 -7.53 8.23 6.06
CA ALA A 105 -8.91 8.71 6.16
C ALA A 105 -9.69 8.17 4.95
N LEU A 106 -10.07 6.89 5.00
CA LEU A 106 -10.79 6.22 3.91
C LEU A 106 -12.26 6.65 3.88
N ASP A 107 -12.71 7.18 2.75
CA ASP A 107 -14.14 7.47 2.51
C ASP A 107 -14.90 6.18 2.17
N LEU A 108 -14.91 5.26 3.12
CA LEU A 108 -15.53 3.95 3.03
C LEU A 108 -16.31 3.66 4.32
N PRO A 109 -17.47 2.99 4.24
CA PRO A 109 -18.18 2.54 5.42
C PRO A 109 -17.38 1.48 6.21
N ASP A 110 -17.73 1.32 7.49
CA ASP A 110 -17.18 0.27 8.34
C ASP A 110 -17.53 -1.11 7.82
N ALA A 111 -16.62 -2.07 7.96
CA ALA A 111 -16.85 -3.49 7.69
C ALA A 111 -17.39 -3.77 6.26
N THR A 112 -16.78 -3.17 5.24
CA THR A 112 -17.18 -3.32 3.84
C THR A 112 -16.15 -4.03 2.97
N LEU A 113 -14.89 -4.10 3.42
CA LEU A 113 -13.79 -4.69 2.65
C LEU A 113 -13.50 -6.13 3.08
N GLY A 114 -13.33 -7.03 2.11
CA GLY A 114 -12.78 -8.37 2.32
C GLY A 114 -11.27 -8.33 2.52
N GLY A 115 -10.60 -7.33 1.95
CA GLY A 115 -9.17 -7.15 2.08
C GLY A 115 -8.69 -5.72 1.88
N VAL A 116 -7.54 -5.44 2.48
CA VAL A 116 -6.73 -4.24 2.27
C VAL A 116 -5.35 -4.68 1.81
N LEU A 117 -4.90 -4.19 0.67
CA LEU A 117 -3.53 -4.33 0.20
C LEU A 117 -2.84 -2.96 0.23
N ALA A 118 -1.67 -2.87 0.84
CA ALA A 118 -0.84 -1.67 0.83
C ALA A 118 0.61 -2.07 0.50
N LEU A 119 0.91 -2.10 -0.81
CA LEU A 119 2.21 -2.56 -1.30
C LEU A 119 3.11 -1.35 -1.60
N TYR A 120 4.20 -1.22 -0.81
CA TYR A 120 5.19 -0.12 -0.93
C TYR A 120 4.57 1.29 -0.88
N SER A 121 3.44 1.45 -0.20
CA SER A 121 2.73 2.72 -0.06
C SER A 121 2.78 3.28 1.36
N THR A 122 2.75 2.44 2.39
CA THR A 122 2.91 2.87 3.80
C THR A 122 4.31 3.41 4.11
N ILE A 123 5.26 3.25 3.20
CA ILE A 123 6.63 3.79 3.30
C ILE A 123 6.68 5.31 3.26
N HIS A 124 5.59 5.99 2.92
CA HIS A 124 5.50 7.45 2.93
C HIS A 124 4.78 8.00 4.17
N LEU A 125 4.24 7.12 5.01
CA LEU A 125 3.62 7.53 6.27
C LEU A 125 4.69 7.80 7.32
N PRO A 126 4.70 8.96 7.98
CA PRO A 126 5.43 9.16 9.24
C PRO A 126 5.06 8.09 10.27
N ASP A 127 5.94 7.82 11.24
CA ASP A 127 5.71 6.75 12.21
C ASP A 127 4.45 7.01 13.06
N GLU A 128 4.15 8.26 13.34
CA GLU A 128 2.94 8.69 14.07
C GLU A 128 1.64 8.49 13.28
N GLU A 129 1.70 8.36 11.96
CA GLU A 129 0.54 8.19 11.08
C GLU A 129 0.26 6.72 10.72
N LEU A 130 1.23 5.83 10.89
CA LEU A 130 1.03 4.40 10.63
C LEU A 130 -0.09 3.79 11.50
N PRO A 131 -0.20 4.08 12.81
CA PRO A 131 -1.33 3.62 13.62
C PRO A 131 -2.69 4.12 13.13
N THR A 132 -2.76 5.37 12.63
CA THR A 132 -3.98 5.96 12.04
C THR A 132 -4.43 5.16 10.81
N ALA A 133 -3.50 4.84 9.91
CA ALA A 133 -3.78 4.01 8.73
C ALA A 133 -4.23 2.59 9.15
N CYS A 134 -3.54 1.96 10.11
CA CYS A 134 -3.90 0.63 10.61
C CYS A 134 -5.30 0.60 11.25
N ALA A 135 -5.70 1.67 11.95
CA ALA A 135 -7.05 1.83 12.49
C ALA A 135 -8.11 1.90 11.36
N GLU A 136 -7.84 2.63 10.27
CA GLU A 136 -8.71 2.67 9.09
C GLU A 136 -8.81 1.30 8.39
N PHE A 137 -7.70 0.56 8.29
CA PHE A 137 -7.71 -0.81 7.76
C PHE A 137 -8.62 -1.72 8.64
N ARG A 138 -8.43 -1.66 9.96
CA ARG A 138 -9.28 -2.41 10.90
C ARG A 138 -10.76 -2.01 10.82
N ARG A 139 -11.04 -0.72 10.71
CA ARG A 139 -12.41 -0.20 10.64
C ARG A 139 -13.14 -0.71 9.38
N THR A 140 -12.48 -0.62 8.23
CA THR A 140 -13.08 -0.92 6.93
C THR A 140 -13.16 -2.41 6.60
N LEU A 141 -12.28 -3.25 7.14
CA LEU A 141 -12.32 -4.71 6.94
C LEU A 141 -13.56 -5.34 7.57
N THR A 142 -14.16 -6.31 6.89
CA THR A 142 -15.17 -7.21 7.47
C THR A 142 -14.55 -8.14 8.52
N PRO A 143 -15.32 -8.75 9.45
CA PRO A 143 -14.80 -9.87 10.24
C PRO A 143 -14.22 -10.97 9.36
N GLY A 144 -13.04 -11.46 9.69
CA GLY A 144 -12.28 -12.41 8.88
C GLY A 144 -11.53 -11.81 7.69
N GLY A 145 -11.74 -10.53 7.38
CA GLY A 145 -11.02 -9.82 6.30
C GLY A 145 -9.53 -9.67 6.59
N HIS A 146 -8.72 -9.58 5.55
CA HIS A 146 -7.26 -9.60 5.63
C HIS A 146 -6.62 -8.28 5.21
N ALA A 147 -5.52 -7.91 5.85
CA ALA A 147 -4.63 -6.83 5.44
C ALA A 147 -3.26 -7.40 5.08
N LEU A 148 -2.72 -7.08 3.90
CA LEU A 148 -1.35 -7.37 3.50
C LEU A 148 -0.61 -6.07 3.25
N LEU A 149 0.45 -5.82 4.03
CA LEU A 149 1.34 -4.69 3.87
C LEU A 149 2.70 -5.18 3.35
N GLY A 150 3.20 -4.56 2.29
CA GLY A 150 4.57 -4.75 1.79
C GLY A 150 5.33 -3.44 1.88
N PHE A 151 6.56 -3.46 2.39
CA PHE A 151 7.34 -2.25 2.66
C PHE A 151 8.85 -2.48 2.56
N GLN A 152 9.59 -1.39 2.47
CA GLN A 152 11.05 -1.43 2.63
C GLN A 152 11.38 -1.69 4.10
N SER A 153 12.33 -2.61 4.33
CA SER A 153 12.75 -3.01 5.67
C SER A 153 14.24 -2.79 5.91
N GLY A 154 14.67 -2.90 7.15
CA GLY A 154 16.05 -2.81 7.59
C GLY A 154 16.19 -3.34 9.01
N PRO A 155 17.44 -3.53 9.50
CA PRO A 155 17.69 -4.01 10.85
C PRO A 155 17.21 -3.04 11.92
N GLU A 156 17.16 -1.76 11.58
CA GLU A 156 16.63 -0.67 12.40
C GLU A 156 15.75 0.23 11.53
N PRO A 157 14.72 0.88 12.12
CA PRO A 157 13.90 1.84 11.39
C PRO A 157 14.72 3.06 10.96
N GLY A 158 14.26 3.72 9.90
CA GLY A 158 14.93 4.93 9.44
C GLY A 158 14.15 5.67 8.37
N ARG A 159 14.67 6.83 7.98
CA ARG A 159 14.07 7.74 7.04
C ARG A 159 15.11 8.20 6.01
N LEU A 160 14.66 8.38 4.78
CA LEU A 160 15.37 9.07 3.71
C LEU A 160 14.48 10.17 3.15
N HIS A 161 15.00 11.38 3.13
CA HIS A 161 14.36 12.51 2.48
C HIS A 161 14.94 12.67 1.07
N LEU A 162 14.09 12.67 0.05
CA LEU A 162 14.46 12.89 -1.34
C LEU A 162 13.98 14.26 -1.80
N THR A 163 14.91 15.01 -2.38
CA THR A 163 14.65 16.31 -3.00
C THR A 163 14.66 16.25 -4.53
N GLU A 164 15.06 15.10 -5.12
CA GLU A 164 15.09 14.89 -6.57
C GLU A 164 14.78 13.43 -6.89
N ARG A 165 14.00 13.18 -7.94
CA ARG A 165 13.79 11.86 -8.53
C ARG A 165 13.42 11.98 -10.01
N PHE A 166 14.02 11.13 -10.84
CA PHE A 166 13.83 11.11 -12.30
C PHE A 166 14.11 12.47 -12.99
N GLY A 167 14.98 13.30 -12.41
CA GLY A 167 15.28 14.65 -12.93
C GLY A 167 14.26 15.72 -12.52
N HIS A 168 13.34 15.41 -11.62
CA HIS A 168 12.36 16.35 -11.09
C HIS A 168 12.66 16.72 -9.64
N ASP A 169 12.44 18.00 -9.29
CA ASP A 169 12.44 18.44 -7.90
C ASP A 169 11.20 17.89 -7.18
N ILE A 170 11.41 17.26 -6.05
CA ILE A 170 10.36 16.68 -5.19
C ILE A 170 10.65 16.96 -3.71
N ASP A 171 9.67 16.69 -2.87
CA ASP A 171 9.77 16.76 -1.41
C ASP A 171 9.09 15.50 -0.84
N LEU A 172 9.87 14.42 -0.72
CA LEU A 172 9.32 13.09 -0.44
C LEU A 172 10.14 12.34 0.60
N ASP A 173 9.47 11.88 1.64
CA ASP A 173 10.05 11.02 2.64
C ASP A 173 9.77 9.54 2.37
N TYR A 174 10.80 8.73 2.60
CA TYR A 174 10.74 7.28 2.61
C TYR A 174 11.10 6.77 4.00
N TYR A 175 10.20 6.00 4.59
CA TYR A 175 10.41 5.34 5.86
C TYR A 175 10.60 3.84 5.64
N TRP A 176 11.60 3.23 6.26
CA TRP A 176 11.71 1.79 6.36
C TRP A 176 11.56 1.36 7.80
N ARG A 177 10.91 0.23 8.00
CA ARG A 177 10.54 -0.29 9.32
C ARG A 177 10.94 -1.75 9.44
N THR A 178 11.10 -2.23 10.66
CA THR A 178 11.21 -3.66 10.87
C THR A 178 9.84 -4.32 10.73
N PRO A 179 9.78 -5.62 10.38
CA PRO A 179 8.51 -6.35 10.34
C PRO A 179 7.76 -6.33 11.67
N GLU A 180 8.48 -6.33 12.78
CA GLU A 180 7.92 -6.27 14.14
C GLU A 180 7.18 -4.98 14.39
N GLN A 181 7.74 -3.83 13.98
CA GLN A 181 7.07 -2.52 14.14
C GLN A 181 5.76 -2.44 13.37
N VAL A 182 5.73 -2.97 12.14
CA VAL A 182 4.50 -3.00 11.34
C VAL A 182 3.49 -3.97 11.92
N ALA A 183 3.93 -5.13 12.42
CA ALA A 183 3.08 -6.10 13.11
C ALA A 183 2.50 -5.50 14.41
N GLU A 184 3.30 -4.77 15.20
CA GLU A 184 2.85 -4.06 16.39
C GLU A 184 1.80 -2.98 16.07
N ALA A 185 1.97 -2.22 14.99
CA ALA A 185 0.98 -1.23 14.56
C ALA A 185 -0.36 -1.87 14.17
N LEU A 186 -0.32 -2.99 13.43
CA LEU A 186 -1.52 -3.73 13.04
C LEU A 186 -2.22 -4.39 14.24
N THR A 187 -1.46 -5.02 15.13
CA THR A 187 -2.02 -5.65 16.34
C THR A 187 -2.53 -4.62 17.35
N GLY A 188 -1.85 -3.48 17.46
CA GLY A 188 -2.31 -2.34 18.25
C GLY A 188 -3.63 -1.75 17.76
N ALA A 189 -3.92 -1.86 16.45
CA ALA A 189 -5.20 -1.50 15.86
C ALA A 189 -6.29 -2.59 16.03
N GLY A 190 -5.97 -3.75 16.60
CA GLY A 190 -6.90 -4.86 16.84
C GLY A 190 -7.05 -5.82 15.65
N LEU A 191 -5.98 -6.00 14.89
CA LEU A 191 -5.87 -7.05 13.88
C LEU A 191 -5.02 -8.20 14.42
N ASP A 192 -5.37 -9.44 14.09
CA ASP A 192 -4.61 -10.63 14.47
C ASP A 192 -3.48 -10.86 13.47
N LEU A 193 -2.25 -11.01 13.94
CA LEU A 193 -1.11 -11.34 13.09
C LEU A 193 -1.27 -12.76 12.51
N VAL A 194 -1.13 -12.90 11.19
CA VAL A 194 -1.19 -14.18 10.48
C VAL A 194 0.21 -14.63 10.07
N ALA A 195 0.99 -13.76 9.45
CA ALA A 195 2.34 -14.08 8.97
C ALA A 195 3.20 -12.83 8.83
N THR A 196 4.50 -13.04 8.98
CA THR A 196 5.54 -12.06 8.71
C THR A 196 6.56 -12.68 7.77
N VAL A 197 6.98 -11.96 6.74
CA VAL A 197 8.00 -12.38 5.78
C VAL A 197 9.04 -11.28 5.65
N LEU A 198 10.31 -11.65 5.72
CA LEU A 198 11.43 -10.78 5.38
C LEU A 198 12.15 -11.40 4.18
N ARG A 199 12.29 -10.64 3.12
CA ARG A 199 13.00 -11.03 1.90
C ARG A 199 14.26 -10.18 1.76
N GLU A 200 15.39 -10.84 1.51
CA GLU A 200 16.64 -10.17 1.18
C GLU A 200 16.51 -9.34 -0.11
N PRO A 201 17.31 -8.28 -0.27
CA PRO A 201 17.29 -7.45 -1.47
C PRO A 201 17.57 -8.28 -2.71
N ALA A 202 16.83 -8.04 -3.79
CA ALA A 202 17.07 -8.61 -5.10
C ALA A 202 17.74 -7.58 -6.01
N ALA A 203 18.66 -8.03 -6.87
CA ALA A 203 19.31 -7.28 -7.94
C ALA A 203 19.63 -5.79 -7.64
N GLN A 204 18.69 -4.89 -7.92
CA GLN A 204 18.87 -3.43 -7.80
C GLN A 204 18.29 -2.85 -6.51
N GLU A 205 17.73 -3.68 -5.65
CA GLU A 205 17.18 -3.24 -4.38
C GLU A 205 18.30 -2.96 -3.38
N THR A 206 18.19 -1.87 -2.66
CA THR A 206 19.19 -1.45 -1.65
C THR A 206 18.85 -1.91 -0.25
N ARG A 207 17.64 -2.45 -0.04
CA ARG A 207 17.11 -2.84 1.28
C ARG A 207 16.28 -4.10 1.19
N PRO A 208 16.18 -4.88 2.28
CA PRO A 208 15.21 -5.96 2.40
C PRO A 208 13.78 -5.49 2.18
N ARG A 209 12.88 -6.43 1.90
CA ARG A 209 11.44 -6.21 1.81
C ARG A 209 10.74 -6.98 2.91
N GLY A 210 9.99 -6.24 3.74
CA GLY A 210 9.12 -6.80 4.76
C GLY A 210 7.69 -6.93 4.26
N PHE A 211 7.02 -8.00 4.69
CA PHE A 211 5.58 -8.20 4.48
C PHE A 211 4.95 -8.63 5.78
N VAL A 212 3.81 -8.04 6.09
CA VAL A 212 2.99 -8.44 7.24
C VAL A 212 1.58 -8.70 6.75
N LEU A 213 1.10 -9.91 7.03
CA LEU A 213 -0.27 -10.32 6.80
C LEU A 213 -0.99 -10.37 8.15
N ALA A 214 -2.10 -9.70 8.26
CA ALA A 214 -2.95 -9.67 9.44
C ALA A 214 -4.43 -9.89 9.07
N ARG A 215 -5.26 -10.26 10.05
CA ARG A 215 -6.68 -10.54 9.87
C ARG A 215 -7.52 -9.80 10.91
N ARG A 216 -8.69 -9.33 10.51
CA ARG A 216 -9.71 -8.87 11.47
C ARG A 216 -10.41 -10.07 12.12
N GLY A 217 -10.30 -10.23 13.45
CA GLY A 217 -11.07 -11.19 14.23
C GLY A 217 -12.59 -10.95 14.17
#